data_433b53f2005a4abe447a2c912a48ee54
#
_entry.id   433b53f2005a4abe447a2c912a48ee54
#
_cell.length_a   1.000
_cell.length_b   1.000
_cell.length_c   1.000
_cell.angle_alpha   90.00
_cell.angle_beta   90.00
_cell.angle_gamma   90.00
#
_symmetry.space_group_name_H-M   'P 1'
#
loop_
_entity.id
_entity.type
_entity.pdbx_description
1 polymer ?
#
loop_
_entity_poly.entity_id
_entity_poly.type
_entity_poly.pdbx_seq_one_letter_code
_entity_poly.pdbx_strand_id
1 'polypeptide(L)' 'ALDNERGRLLRRYDQLRNDITTYENNLGFLNAASKKGNSLVEEMNRKVQKLKDDLELVKKKIKAIDAENK' A
#
# COMPACT_ATOMS: atom_id res chain seq x y z
N ALA A 1 -5.82 0.32 -24.44
CA ALA A 1 -7.05 0.97 -24.05
C ALA A 1 -7.07 1.35 -22.58
N LEU A 2 -7.81 2.41 -22.23
CA LEU A 2 -7.90 2.92 -20.85
C LEU A 2 -8.43 1.86 -19.89
N ASP A 3 -9.35 1.02 -20.34
CA ASP A 3 -9.92 -0.05 -19.52
C ASP A 3 -8.87 -1.06 -19.07
N ASN A 4 -7.93 -1.41 -19.94
CA ASN A 4 -6.85 -2.34 -19.61
C ASN A 4 -5.90 -1.73 -18.58
N GLU A 5 -5.57 -0.45 -18.75
CA GLU A 5 -4.72 0.26 -17.81
C GLU A 5 -5.41 0.40 -16.46
N ARG A 6 -6.70 0.74 -16.47
CA ARG A 6 -7.49 0.83 -15.25
C ARG A 6 -7.51 -0.50 -14.51
N GLY A 7 -7.72 -1.61 -15.24
CA GLY A 7 -7.70 -2.95 -14.66
C GLY A 7 -6.38 -3.29 -13.99
N ARG A 8 -5.27 -2.94 -14.63
CA ARG A 8 -3.94 -3.15 -14.04
C ARG A 8 -3.75 -2.34 -12.78
N LEU A 9 -4.19 -1.09 -12.80
CA LEU A 9 -4.07 -0.20 -11.64
C LEU A 9 -4.93 -0.69 -10.49
N LEU A 10 -6.13 -1.21 -10.77
CA LEU A 10 -6.99 -1.77 -9.74
C LEU A 10 -6.37 -3.00 -9.08
N ARG A 11 -5.75 -3.87 -9.87
CA ARG A 11 -5.05 -5.05 -9.33
C ARG A 11 -3.89 -4.64 -8.46
N ARG A 12 -3.13 -3.64 -8.90
CA ARG A 12 -2.01 -3.12 -8.11
C ARG A 12 -2.52 -2.48 -6.82
N TYR A 13 -3.62 -1.75 -6.89
CA TYR A 13 -4.25 -1.15 -5.72
C TYR A 13 -4.61 -2.22 -4.69
N ASP A 14 -5.28 -3.28 -5.12
CA ASP A 14 -5.67 -4.38 -4.24
C ASP A 14 -4.43 -5.07 -3.64
N GLN A 15 -3.41 -5.30 -4.46
CA GLN A 15 -2.16 -5.90 -4.01
C GLN A 15 -1.49 -5.05 -2.94
N LEU A 16 -1.39 -3.74 -3.16
CA LEU A 16 -0.80 -2.81 -2.21
C LEU A 16 -1.59 -2.78 -0.91
N ARG A 17 -2.92 -2.76 -0.99
CA ARG A 17 -3.77 -2.80 0.21
C ARG A 17 -3.54 -4.07 1.01
N ASN A 18 -3.47 -5.21 0.35
CA ASN A 18 -3.21 -6.48 1.01
C ASN A 18 -1.83 -6.48 1.67
N ASP A 19 -0.82 -5.98 0.98
CA ASP A 19 0.54 -5.90 1.52
C ASP A 19 0.59 -5.00 2.75
N ILE A 20 -0.06 -3.84 2.69
CA ILE A 20 -0.14 -2.91 3.81
C ILE A 20 -0.79 -3.59 5.02
N THR A 21 -1.92 -4.26 4.81
CA THR A 21 -2.62 -4.96 5.88
C THR A 21 -1.73 -6.03 6.52
N THR A 22 -1.03 -6.80 5.69
CA THR A 22 -0.12 -7.84 6.17
C THR A 22 1.01 -7.25 7.01
N TYR A 23 1.64 -6.18 6.53
CA TYR A 23 2.71 -5.52 7.26
C TYR A 23 2.22 -4.89 8.56
N GLU A 24 1.04 -4.27 8.55
CA GLU A 24 0.48 -3.68 9.76
C GLU A 24 0.17 -4.74 10.81
N ASN A 25 -0.35 -5.90 10.40
CA ASN A 25 -0.58 -7.02 11.31
C ASN A 25 0.75 -7.52 11.90
N ASN A 26 1.78 -7.65 11.08
CA ASN A 26 3.10 -8.07 11.53
C ASN A 26 3.70 -7.05 12.50
N LEU A 27 3.51 -5.77 12.24
CA LEU A 27 3.96 -4.70 13.14
C LEU A 27 3.29 -4.80 14.50
N GLY A 28 1.99 -5.12 14.52
CA GLY A 28 1.26 -5.33 15.76
C GLY A 28 1.89 -6.42 16.60
N PHE A 29 2.24 -7.55 15.98
CA PHE A 29 2.92 -8.65 16.66
C PHE A 29 4.31 -8.25 17.14
N LEU A 30 5.08 -7.57 16.31
CA LEU A 30 6.43 -7.14 16.65
C LEU A 30 6.42 -6.13 17.81
N ASN A 31 5.49 -5.20 17.79
CA ASN A 31 5.34 -4.22 18.87
C ASN A 31 4.95 -4.88 20.18
N ALA A 32 4.08 -5.90 20.11
CA ALA A 32 3.67 -6.65 21.30
C ALA A 32 4.80 -7.50 21.85
N ALA A 33 5.62 -8.11 20.98
CA ALA A 33 6.71 -8.98 21.37
C ALA A 33 7.95 -8.22 21.83
N SER A 34 8.17 -7.02 21.30
CA SER A 34 9.35 -6.21 21.58
C SER A 34 8.98 -5.01 22.43
N LYS A 35 9.45 -4.99 23.68
CA LYS A 35 9.19 -3.89 24.60
C LYS A 35 10.10 -2.69 24.35
N LYS A 36 11.12 -2.86 23.54
CA LYS A 36 12.07 -1.80 23.20
C LYS A 36 12.04 -1.56 21.72
N GLY A 37 12.28 -0.32 21.31
CA GLY A 37 12.38 0.04 19.90
C GLY A 37 13.33 -0.90 19.17
N ASN A 38 12.82 -1.57 18.15
CA ASN A 38 13.55 -2.54 17.37
C ASN A 38 13.79 -1.96 15.98
N SER A 39 15.01 -2.08 15.48
CA SER A 39 15.33 -1.61 14.13
C SER A 39 14.47 -2.29 13.08
N LEU A 40 14.04 -3.52 13.34
CA LEU A 40 13.14 -4.24 12.44
C LEU A 40 11.77 -3.55 12.36
N VAL A 41 11.26 -3.07 13.50
CA VAL A 41 9.99 -2.33 13.52
C VAL A 41 10.11 -1.04 12.72
N GLU A 42 11.20 -0.32 12.87
CA GLU A 42 11.45 0.91 12.10
C GLU A 42 11.52 0.62 10.61
N GLU A 43 12.21 -0.44 10.24
CA GLU A 43 12.33 -0.87 8.86
C GLU A 43 10.99 -1.20 8.25
N MET A 44 10.16 -1.93 8.98
CA MET A 44 8.81 -2.27 8.54
C MET A 44 7.91 -1.05 8.42
N ASN A 45 8.04 -0.10 9.35
CA ASN A 45 7.30 1.16 9.28
C ASN A 45 7.64 1.93 8.00
N ARG A 46 8.91 1.95 7.61
CA ARG A 46 9.34 2.58 6.35
C ARG A 46 8.74 1.88 5.14
N LYS A 47 8.71 0.55 5.16
CA LYS A 47 8.12 -0.23 4.08
C LYS A 47 6.63 0.05 3.96
N VAL A 48 5.93 0.09 5.08
CA VAL A 48 4.49 0.40 5.10
C VAL A 48 4.26 1.81 4.55
N GLN A 49 5.07 2.77 4.96
CA GLN A 49 4.93 4.15 4.47
C GLN A 49 5.13 4.21 2.95
N LYS A 50 6.13 3.52 2.44
CA LYS A 50 6.40 3.45 1.02
C LYS A 50 5.23 2.83 0.25
N LEU A 51 4.67 1.75 0.79
CA LEU A 51 3.50 1.10 0.20
C LEU A 51 2.29 2.03 0.19
N LYS A 52 2.09 2.79 1.26
CA LYS A 52 1.01 3.78 1.34
C LYS A 52 1.19 4.89 0.31
N ASP A 53 2.42 5.35 0.12
CA ASP A 53 2.72 6.36 -0.89
C ASP A 53 2.41 5.83 -2.30
N ASP A 54 2.82 4.60 -2.59
CA ASP A 54 2.52 3.94 -3.86
C ASP A 54 1.02 3.80 -4.05
N LEU A 55 0.30 3.43 -2.99
CA LEU A 55 -1.15 3.31 -3.03
C LEU A 55 -1.81 4.63 -3.42
N GLU A 56 -1.35 5.72 -2.85
CA GLU A 56 -1.85 7.06 -3.17
C GLU A 56 -1.62 7.41 -4.64
N LEU A 57 -0.45 7.09 -5.17
CA LEU A 57 -0.13 7.32 -6.58
C LEU A 57 -1.06 6.53 -7.50
N VAL A 58 -1.27 5.27 -7.18
CA VAL A 58 -2.17 4.42 -7.96
C VAL A 58 -3.60 4.95 -7.90
N LYS A 59 -4.05 5.37 -6.73
CA LYS A 59 -5.36 5.98 -6.54
C LYS A 59 -5.56 7.19 -7.44
N LYS A 60 -4.56 8.08 -7.48
CA LYS A 60 -4.61 9.28 -8.31
C LYS A 60 -4.70 8.94 -9.80
N LYS A 61 -3.95 7.93 -10.22
CA LYS A 61 -3.98 7.48 -11.62
C LYS A 61 -5.34 6.92 -11.99
N ILE A 62 -5.95 6.14 -11.11
CA ILE A 62 -7.28 5.58 -11.34
C ILE A 62 -8.30 6.72 -11.46
N LYS A 63 -8.24 7.70 -10.58
CA LYS A 63 -9.15 8.85 -10.62
C LYS A 63 -9.00 9.65 -11.92
N ALA A 64 -7.77 9.79 -12.41
CA ALA A 64 -7.50 10.49 -13.65
C ALA A 64 -8.14 9.76 -14.83
N ILE A 65 -8.02 8.43 -14.85
CA ILE A 65 -8.62 7.62 -15.91
C ILE A 65 -10.16 7.71 -15.85
N ASP A 66 -10.73 7.63 -14.66
CA ASP A 66 -12.18 7.74 -14.48
C ASP A 66 -12.70 9.12 -14.94
N ALA A 67 -11.94 10.18 -14.67
CA ALA A 67 -12.29 11.52 -15.10
C ALA A 67 -12.26 11.64 -16.62
N GLU A 68 -11.31 11.00 -17.29
CA GLU A 68 -11.22 11.02 -18.75
C GLU A 68 -12.33 10.22 -19.40
N ASN A 69 -12.85 9.20 -18.74
CA ASN A 69 -13.91 8.35 -19.26
C ASN A 69 -15.32 8.97 -19.11
N LYS A 70 -15.40 10.11 -18.47
CA LYS A 70 -16.65 10.87 -18.44
C LYS A 70 -16.81 11.68 -19.73
#